data_6a79abc5e11fdae23e8cbe585f624e78
#
_entry.id   6a79abc5e11fdae23e8cbe585f624e78
#
_cell.length_a   1.000
_cell.length_b   1.000
_cell.length_c   1.000
_cell.angle_alpha   90.00
_cell.angle_beta   90.00
_cell.angle_gamma   90.00
#
_symmetry.space_group_name_H-M   'P 1'
#
loop_
_entity.id
_entity.type
_entity.pdbx_description
1 polymer ?
#
loop_
_entity_poly.entity_id
_entity_poly.type
_entity_poly.pdbx_seq_one_letter_code
_entity_poly.pdbx_strand_id
1 'polypeptide(L)'
;MNVTSNKRLLALDVMRGITIAGMILVNNPGSCGYVYSPLKHAQWNGLTPTDLIFPFFMFIMGISTYISLRKYNFTFSTPAALKIIKRTIVIFLIGIAINWFALLCYYHDPLPFAQIRVLGVMQRLALCYGASALIALLIKHKYIPYLIVALLVGYFILLITGNGFAYNETNILSIVDRSILGDAHMYQDNHIAPEGLLSTIPSIAHVLIGFCVGKLLMEVKDIREKLERLFLIGTILTFAGFLLSYGCPLNKKIWSPTFVLVTCGLGSSFLALLVWIIDIKGYKKWSRFFESFGVNPLFIYVLADVLAILLGVITVTYQGENTSLQQVFYAGVLQPVFGNESGSLAYAILFVLLNWAIGYILYKKKIYIKI
;
A
#
# COMPACT_ATOMS: atom_id res chain seq x y z
N MET A 1 -40.81 2.66 0.64
CA MET A 1 -39.44 2.92 0.10
C MET A 1 -38.47 1.95 0.77
N ASN A 2 -38.14 0.84 0.08
CA ASN A 2 -37.19 -0.13 0.62
C ASN A 2 -35.80 0.46 0.57
N VAL A 3 -35.24 0.77 1.73
CA VAL A 3 -33.82 1.06 1.93
C VAL A 3 -33.08 -0.23 1.58
N THR A 4 -32.61 -0.34 0.33
CA THR A 4 -31.71 -1.42 -0.06
C THR A 4 -30.48 -1.34 0.83
N SER A 5 -30.34 -2.29 1.75
CA SER A 5 -29.17 -2.47 2.58
C SER A 5 -27.93 -2.37 1.69
N ASN A 6 -27.03 -1.46 2.04
CA ASN A 6 -25.74 -1.27 1.39
C ASN A 6 -24.95 -2.59 1.58
N LYS A 7 -25.15 -3.57 0.69
CA LYS A 7 -24.42 -4.85 0.74
C LYS A 7 -22.95 -4.49 0.61
N ARG A 8 -22.22 -4.67 1.69
CA ARG A 8 -20.77 -4.54 1.74
C ARG A 8 -20.16 -5.42 0.65
N LEU A 9 -19.32 -4.86 -0.21
CA LEU A 9 -18.66 -5.59 -1.29
C LEU A 9 -17.59 -6.51 -0.65
N LEU A 10 -17.94 -7.78 -0.46
CA LEU A 10 -17.05 -8.77 0.16
C LEU A 10 -15.74 -8.92 -0.64
N ALA A 11 -15.81 -8.92 -1.96
CA ALA A 11 -14.63 -8.97 -2.83
C ALA A 11 -13.62 -7.84 -2.52
N LEU A 12 -14.09 -6.62 -2.22
CA LEU A 12 -13.21 -5.49 -1.87
C LEU A 12 -12.53 -5.68 -0.52
N ASP A 13 -13.25 -6.20 0.49
CA ASP A 13 -12.66 -6.48 1.80
C ASP A 13 -11.64 -7.63 1.71
N VAL A 14 -11.93 -8.64 0.90
CA VAL A 14 -11.01 -9.75 0.64
C VAL A 14 -9.76 -9.26 -0.09
N MET A 15 -9.91 -8.42 -1.12
CA MET A 15 -8.76 -7.82 -1.81
C MET A 15 -7.88 -7.02 -0.84
N ARG A 16 -8.48 -6.23 0.04
CA ARG A 16 -7.76 -5.50 1.08
C ARG A 16 -7.02 -6.44 2.02
N GLY A 17 -7.66 -7.53 2.43
CA GLY A 17 -7.03 -8.54 3.28
C GLY A 17 -5.87 -9.26 2.60
N ILE A 18 -5.99 -9.60 1.33
CA ILE A 18 -4.90 -10.18 0.53
C ILE A 18 -3.72 -9.21 0.47
N THR A 19 -3.97 -7.92 0.24
CA THR A 19 -2.89 -6.92 0.18
C THR A 19 -2.19 -6.73 1.53
N ILE A 20 -2.92 -6.74 2.65
CA ILE A 20 -2.31 -6.68 3.99
C ILE A 20 -1.51 -7.95 4.29
N ALA A 21 -2.06 -9.13 4.06
CA ALA A 21 -1.34 -10.39 4.26
C ALA A 21 -0.07 -10.46 3.38
N GLY A 22 -0.18 -10.04 2.11
CA GLY A 22 0.96 -9.93 1.21
C GLY A 22 2.01 -8.94 1.70
N MET A 23 1.61 -7.78 2.22
CA MET A 23 2.54 -6.78 2.76
C MET A 23 3.31 -7.31 3.97
N ILE A 24 2.63 -8.00 4.88
CA ILE A 24 3.27 -8.65 6.03
C ILE A 24 4.26 -9.72 5.56
N LEU A 25 3.88 -10.53 4.56
CA LEU A 25 4.71 -11.60 4.01
C LEU A 25 6.02 -11.07 3.44
N VAL A 26 5.95 -10.06 2.56
CA VAL A 26 7.12 -9.59 1.81
C VAL A 26 8.03 -8.67 2.63
N ASN A 27 7.50 -7.99 3.64
CA ASN A 27 8.28 -7.10 4.50
C ASN A 27 8.99 -7.85 5.65
N ASN A 28 8.60 -9.09 5.94
CA ASN A 28 9.12 -9.85 7.09
C ASN A 28 9.66 -11.23 6.69
N PRO A 29 10.67 -11.31 5.80
CA PRO A 29 11.35 -12.57 5.53
C PRO A 29 12.13 -13.03 6.77
N GLY A 30 12.37 -14.32 6.90
CA GLY A 30 13.22 -14.85 7.97
C GLY A 30 14.67 -14.36 7.86
N SER A 31 15.14 -14.16 6.62
CA SER A 31 16.44 -13.55 6.30
C SER A 31 16.34 -12.73 5.03
N CYS A 32 16.82 -11.48 5.06
CA CYS A 32 16.84 -10.60 3.89
C CYS A 32 17.82 -11.09 2.80
N GLY A 33 18.81 -11.89 3.16
CA GLY A 33 19.76 -12.48 2.19
C GLY A 33 19.13 -13.61 1.37
N TYR A 34 18.18 -14.33 1.93
CA TYR A 34 17.58 -15.52 1.35
C TYR A 34 16.08 -15.33 1.11
N VAL A 35 15.77 -14.63 0.02
CA VAL A 35 14.38 -14.36 -0.40
C VAL A 35 14.21 -14.83 -1.84
N TYR A 36 13.13 -15.54 -2.15
CA TYR A 36 12.79 -15.92 -3.52
C TYR A 36 12.62 -14.70 -4.42
N SER A 37 13.08 -14.78 -5.67
CA SER A 37 13.07 -13.67 -6.62
C SER A 37 11.70 -12.98 -6.78
N PRO A 38 10.55 -13.67 -6.86
CA PRO A 38 9.24 -13.02 -6.96
C PRO A 38 8.83 -12.22 -5.71
N LEU A 39 9.47 -12.48 -4.56
CA LEU A 39 9.21 -11.79 -3.30
C LEU A 39 10.18 -10.62 -3.04
N LYS A 40 11.14 -10.40 -3.93
CA LYS A 40 12.02 -9.21 -3.91
C LYS A 40 11.40 -8.07 -4.69
N HIS A 41 11.72 -6.84 -4.30
CA HIS A 41 11.42 -5.67 -5.12
C HIS A 41 12.31 -5.60 -6.34
N ALA A 42 11.82 -5.02 -7.43
CA ALA A 42 12.65 -4.62 -8.56
C ALA A 42 13.73 -3.64 -8.07
N GLN A 43 14.96 -3.82 -8.50
CA GLN A 43 16.08 -2.97 -8.06
C GLN A 43 15.90 -1.51 -8.48
N TRP A 44 15.55 -1.29 -9.75
CA TRP A 44 15.24 0.02 -10.29
C TRP A 44 14.06 -0.06 -11.26
N ASN A 45 14.28 -0.39 -12.52
CA ASN A 45 13.22 -0.58 -13.50
C ASN A 45 12.68 -2.01 -13.45
N GLY A 46 11.37 -2.16 -13.62
CA GLY A 46 10.69 -3.44 -13.63
C GLY A 46 9.49 -3.49 -12.69
N LEU A 47 8.89 -4.67 -12.63
CA LEU A 47 7.71 -4.96 -11.84
C LEU A 47 7.78 -6.41 -11.36
N THR A 48 7.78 -6.61 -10.06
CA THR A 48 7.65 -7.92 -9.42
C THR A 48 6.28 -8.07 -8.77
N PRO A 49 5.85 -9.27 -8.42
CA PRO A 49 4.61 -9.46 -7.65
C PRO A 49 4.58 -8.66 -6.33
N THR A 50 5.73 -8.53 -5.67
CA THR A 50 5.90 -7.72 -4.45
C THR A 50 5.60 -6.24 -4.68
N ASP A 51 5.93 -5.72 -5.87
CA ASP A 51 5.72 -4.33 -6.22
C ASP A 51 4.25 -3.98 -6.47
N LEU A 52 3.35 -4.97 -6.58
CA LEU A 52 1.91 -4.77 -6.73
C LEU A 52 1.18 -4.50 -5.41
N ILE A 53 1.74 -4.92 -4.29
CA ILE A 53 1.03 -4.97 -3.00
C ILE A 53 0.64 -3.57 -2.52
N PHE A 54 1.60 -2.65 -2.42
CA PHE A 54 1.34 -1.28 -1.99
C PHE A 54 0.46 -0.48 -2.96
N PRO A 55 0.69 -0.51 -4.29
CA PRO A 55 -0.23 0.05 -5.28
C PRO A 55 -1.66 -0.45 -5.15
N PHE A 56 -1.86 -1.74 -4.98
CA PHE A 56 -3.20 -2.31 -4.80
C PHE A 56 -3.88 -1.75 -3.56
N PHE A 57 -3.15 -1.57 -2.46
CA PHE A 57 -3.69 -0.94 -1.26
C PHE A 57 -4.12 0.51 -1.52
N MET A 58 -3.31 1.29 -2.25
CA MET A 58 -3.65 2.67 -2.64
C MET A 58 -4.86 2.72 -3.58
N PHE A 59 -4.96 1.80 -4.53
CA PHE A 59 -6.11 1.65 -5.41
C PHE A 59 -7.41 1.37 -4.62
N ILE A 60 -7.36 0.42 -3.67
CA ILE A 60 -8.48 0.08 -2.76
C ILE A 60 -8.83 1.29 -1.87
N MET A 61 -7.84 2.05 -1.44
CA MET A 61 -8.06 3.27 -0.66
C MET A 61 -8.87 4.30 -1.47
N GLY A 62 -8.60 4.45 -2.77
CA GLY A 62 -9.38 5.29 -3.67
C GLY A 62 -10.84 4.84 -3.76
N ILE A 63 -11.09 3.55 -3.98
CA ILE A 63 -12.45 2.97 -3.99
C ILE A 63 -13.16 3.24 -2.66
N SER A 64 -12.48 3.00 -1.54
CA SER A 64 -13.02 3.21 -0.20
C SER A 64 -13.32 4.68 0.10
N THR A 65 -12.53 5.60 -0.47
CA THR A 65 -12.74 7.04 -0.37
C THR A 65 -14.04 7.45 -1.08
N TYR A 66 -14.31 6.95 -2.29
CA TYR A 66 -15.59 7.17 -2.95
C TYR A 66 -16.76 6.70 -2.09
N ILE A 67 -16.72 5.47 -1.60
CA ILE A 67 -17.78 4.88 -0.75
C ILE A 67 -18.00 5.72 0.53
N SER A 68 -16.91 6.17 1.15
CA SER A 68 -16.97 6.97 2.38
C SER A 68 -17.55 8.38 2.16
N LEU A 69 -17.19 9.03 1.06
CA LEU A 69 -17.64 10.41 0.76
C LEU A 69 -19.09 10.47 0.24
N ARG A 70 -19.62 9.36 -0.26
CA ARG A 70 -21.00 9.25 -0.73
C ARG A 70 -22.02 9.70 0.32
N LYS A 71 -21.77 9.46 1.60
CA LYS A 71 -22.65 9.88 2.70
C LYS A 71 -22.70 11.40 2.89
N TYR A 72 -21.72 12.14 2.35
CA TYR A 72 -21.69 13.60 2.32
C TYR A 72 -22.19 14.18 1.00
N ASN A 73 -22.78 13.34 0.12
CA ASN A 73 -23.22 13.72 -1.21
C ASN A 73 -22.13 14.43 -2.04
N PHE A 74 -20.85 14.15 -1.75
CA PHE A 74 -19.68 14.77 -2.35
C PHE A 74 -19.69 16.31 -2.33
N THR A 75 -20.38 16.90 -1.34
CA THR A 75 -20.40 18.34 -1.13
C THR A 75 -19.37 18.73 -0.07
N PHE A 76 -18.63 19.81 -0.35
CA PHE A 76 -17.70 20.36 0.62
C PHE A 76 -18.50 20.88 1.83
N SER A 77 -18.15 20.40 3.00
CA SER A 77 -18.71 20.84 4.28
C SER A 77 -17.64 20.77 5.36
N THR A 78 -17.73 21.66 6.35
CA THR A 78 -16.78 21.68 7.48
C THR A 78 -16.65 20.31 8.15
N PRO A 79 -17.74 19.57 8.47
CA PRO A 79 -17.63 18.24 9.06
C PRO A 79 -16.91 17.22 8.16
N ALA A 80 -17.12 17.28 6.84
CA ALA A 80 -16.45 16.40 5.89
C ALA A 80 -14.94 16.73 5.82
N ALA A 81 -14.60 18.02 5.69
CA ALA A 81 -13.22 18.50 5.66
C ALA A 81 -12.46 18.15 6.95
N LEU A 82 -13.02 18.44 8.10
CA LEU A 82 -12.43 18.12 9.42
C LEU A 82 -12.17 16.61 9.57
N LYS A 83 -13.11 15.77 9.12
CA LYS A 83 -12.91 14.32 9.16
C LYS A 83 -11.75 13.87 8.26
N ILE A 84 -11.64 14.43 7.05
CA ILE A 84 -10.54 14.11 6.12
C ILE A 84 -9.22 14.54 6.75
N ILE A 85 -9.13 15.78 7.22
CA ILE A 85 -7.90 16.34 7.82
C ILE A 85 -7.50 15.54 9.06
N LYS A 86 -8.44 15.28 9.98
CA LYS A 86 -8.18 14.46 11.18
C LYS A 86 -7.61 13.10 10.80
N ARG A 87 -8.23 12.40 9.85
CA ARG A 87 -7.77 11.08 9.43
C ARG A 87 -6.39 11.14 8.76
N THR A 88 -6.14 12.15 7.92
CA THR A 88 -4.83 12.38 7.30
C THR A 88 -3.75 12.57 8.36
N ILE A 89 -3.98 13.46 9.33
CA ILE A 89 -3.02 13.73 10.41
C ILE A 89 -2.78 12.48 11.26
N VAL A 90 -3.83 11.77 11.65
CA VAL A 90 -3.69 10.56 12.49
C VAL A 90 -2.88 9.49 11.77
N ILE A 91 -3.16 9.19 10.49
CA ILE A 91 -2.39 8.19 9.72
C ILE A 91 -0.94 8.65 9.56
N PHE A 92 -0.69 9.94 9.29
CA PHE A 92 0.65 10.50 9.18
C PHE A 92 1.44 10.33 10.48
N LEU A 93 0.84 10.70 11.61
CA LEU A 93 1.46 10.59 12.94
C LEU A 93 1.70 9.14 13.36
N ILE A 94 0.83 8.20 12.99
CA ILE A 94 1.07 6.76 13.21
C ILE A 94 2.37 6.34 12.50
N GLY A 95 2.59 6.77 11.27
CA GLY A 95 3.83 6.46 10.55
C GLY A 95 5.08 7.06 11.21
N ILE A 96 4.98 8.29 11.73
CA ILE A 96 6.07 8.89 12.53
C ILE A 96 6.31 8.09 13.82
N ALA A 97 5.23 7.70 14.52
CA ALA A 97 5.32 6.93 15.76
C ALA A 97 5.98 5.56 15.57
N ILE A 98 5.70 4.86 14.47
CA ILE A 98 6.37 3.58 14.14
C ILE A 98 7.86 3.80 13.92
N ASN A 99 8.25 4.82 13.14
CA ASN A 99 9.67 5.15 12.92
C ASN A 99 10.38 5.54 14.22
N TRP A 100 9.74 6.37 15.04
CA TRP A 100 10.24 6.74 16.36
C TRP A 100 10.43 5.52 17.26
N PHE A 101 9.42 4.64 17.30
CA PHE A 101 9.49 3.40 18.10
C PHE A 101 10.63 2.48 17.64
N ALA A 102 10.85 2.34 16.33
CA ALA A 102 11.96 1.58 15.80
C ALA A 102 13.31 2.15 16.24
N LEU A 103 13.53 3.47 16.12
CA LEU A 103 14.75 4.13 16.54
C LEU A 103 14.98 4.02 18.05
N LEU A 104 13.92 4.20 18.86
CA LEU A 104 13.97 4.00 20.30
C LEU A 104 14.43 2.58 20.66
N CYS A 105 13.86 1.57 20.00
CA CYS A 105 14.17 0.17 20.31
C CYS A 105 15.55 -0.25 19.82
N TYR A 106 15.99 0.17 18.61
CA TYR A 106 17.28 -0.28 18.04
C TYR A 106 18.47 0.54 18.53
N TYR A 107 18.29 1.85 18.75
CA TYR A 107 19.40 2.76 19.10
C TYR A 107 19.33 3.29 20.53
N HIS A 108 18.28 2.94 21.30
CA HIS A 108 18.02 3.43 22.66
C HIS A 108 17.99 4.97 22.77
N ASP A 109 17.69 5.65 21.66
CA ASP A 109 17.54 7.11 21.63
C ASP A 109 16.07 7.49 21.88
N PRO A 110 15.74 8.14 23.00
CA PRO A 110 14.36 8.53 23.31
C PRO A 110 13.86 9.68 22.43
N LEU A 111 14.77 10.49 21.85
CA LEU A 111 14.43 11.69 21.08
C LEU A 111 15.22 11.74 19.75
N PRO A 112 15.02 10.77 18.83
CA PRO A 112 15.82 10.62 17.62
C PRO A 112 15.43 11.62 16.53
N PHE A 113 15.17 12.89 16.89
CA PHE A 113 14.70 13.90 15.94
C PHE A 113 15.67 14.14 14.79
N ALA A 114 16.96 13.92 14.98
CA ALA A 114 17.97 14.10 13.94
C ALA A 114 17.96 13.02 12.84
N GLN A 115 17.33 11.87 13.10
CA GLN A 115 17.37 10.71 12.19
C GLN A 115 15.98 10.15 11.84
N ILE A 116 14.91 10.75 12.37
CA ILE A 116 13.56 10.24 12.15
C ILE A 116 13.17 10.39 10.68
N ARG A 117 12.76 9.29 10.07
CA ARG A 117 12.25 9.31 8.70
C ARG A 117 10.89 10.00 8.64
N VAL A 118 10.80 11.10 7.87
CA VAL A 118 9.59 11.92 7.77
C VAL A 118 8.58 11.35 6.78
N LEU A 119 9.05 10.85 5.62
CA LEU A 119 8.20 10.29 4.59
C LEU A 119 8.42 8.78 4.45
N GLY A 120 7.35 8.03 4.62
CA GLY A 120 7.29 6.58 4.45
C GLY A 120 5.93 6.15 3.93
N VAL A 121 5.68 4.85 3.95
CA VAL A 121 4.44 4.24 3.42
C VAL A 121 3.18 4.85 4.04
N MET A 122 3.13 5.00 5.37
CA MET A 122 1.97 5.54 6.07
C MET A 122 1.74 7.01 5.76
N GLN A 123 2.81 7.79 5.69
CA GLN A 123 2.74 9.22 5.36
C GLN A 123 2.26 9.41 3.92
N ARG A 124 2.75 8.59 2.99
CA ARG A 124 2.25 8.61 1.60
C ARG A 124 0.75 8.28 1.54
N LEU A 125 0.31 7.24 2.26
CA LEU A 125 -1.11 6.90 2.36
C LEU A 125 -1.94 8.08 2.89
N ALA A 126 -1.45 8.75 3.94
CA ALA A 126 -2.10 9.91 4.55
C ALA A 126 -2.24 11.06 3.56
N LEU A 127 -1.14 11.46 2.92
CA LEU A 127 -1.11 12.58 1.97
C LEU A 127 -2.00 12.30 0.74
N CYS A 128 -1.87 11.10 0.17
CA CYS A 128 -2.67 10.71 -1.00
C CYS A 128 -4.16 10.59 -0.67
N TYR A 129 -4.52 10.06 0.53
CA TYR A 129 -5.90 10.04 1.00
C TYR A 129 -6.45 11.45 1.15
N GLY A 130 -5.73 12.32 1.87
CA GLY A 130 -6.16 13.69 2.15
C GLY A 130 -6.37 14.48 0.86
N ALA A 131 -5.36 14.49 -0.01
CA ALA A 131 -5.42 15.17 -1.30
C ALA A 131 -6.56 14.65 -2.19
N SER A 132 -6.66 13.34 -2.39
CA SER A 132 -7.68 12.74 -3.24
C SER A 132 -9.10 12.97 -2.71
N ALA A 133 -9.30 12.89 -1.38
CA ALA A 133 -10.58 13.14 -0.75
C ALA A 133 -11.00 14.61 -0.85
N LEU A 134 -10.08 15.57 -0.67
CA LEU A 134 -10.35 16.98 -0.88
C LEU A 134 -10.64 17.30 -2.35
N ILE A 135 -9.86 16.77 -3.28
CA ILE A 135 -10.11 16.89 -4.72
C ILE A 135 -11.53 16.40 -5.07
N ALA A 136 -11.95 15.27 -4.50
CA ALA A 136 -13.27 14.70 -4.74
C ALA A 136 -14.44 15.55 -4.21
N LEU A 137 -14.20 16.41 -3.20
CA LEU A 137 -15.18 17.36 -2.68
C LEU A 137 -15.18 18.70 -3.43
N LEU A 138 -14.05 19.10 -4.01
CA LEU A 138 -13.87 20.41 -4.63
C LEU A 138 -14.09 20.39 -6.14
N ILE A 139 -13.79 19.25 -6.80
CA ILE A 139 -13.83 19.13 -8.26
C ILE A 139 -15.01 18.26 -8.67
N LYS A 140 -15.79 18.72 -9.66
CA LYS A 140 -16.87 17.91 -10.26
C LYS A 140 -16.28 16.60 -10.80
N HIS A 141 -16.85 15.45 -10.45
CA HIS A 141 -16.31 14.12 -10.75
C HIS A 141 -16.06 13.87 -12.24
N LYS A 142 -16.78 14.54 -13.14
CA LYS A 142 -16.55 14.45 -14.59
C LYS A 142 -15.19 14.97 -15.03
N TYR A 143 -14.53 15.83 -14.22
CA TYR A 143 -13.22 16.39 -14.52
C TYR A 143 -12.07 15.60 -13.88
N ILE A 144 -12.35 14.68 -12.95
CA ILE A 144 -11.30 13.87 -12.29
C ILE A 144 -10.47 13.05 -13.29
N PRO A 145 -11.04 12.39 -14.35
CA PRO A 145 -10.22 11.70 -15.34
C PRO A 145 -9.23 12.62 -16.07
N TYR A 146 -9.64 13.85 -16.39
CA TYR A 146 -8.74 14.84 -17.02
C TYR A 146 -7.63 15.29 -16.06
N LEU A 147 -7.96 15.45 -14.77
CA LEU A 147 -6.95 15.75 -13.74
C LEU A 147 -5.94 14.60 -13.60
N ILE A 148 -6.39 13.34 -13.61
CA ILE A 148 -5.51 12.17 -13.58
C ILE A 148 -4.51 12.24 -14.74
N VAL A 149 -5.00 12.46 -15.96
CA VAL A 149 -4.13 12.58 -17.14
C VAL A 149 -3.15 13.75 -16.98
N ALA A 150 -3.63 14.91 -16.53
CA ALA A 150 -2.78 16.09 -16.33
C ALA A 150 -1.69 15.85 -15.29
N LEU A 151 -2.00 15.17 -14.17
CA LEU A 151 -1.02 14.82 -13.14
C LEU A 151 0.03 13.84 -13.68
N LEU A 152 -0.38 12.79 -14.41
CA LEU A 152 0.53 11.79 -14.96
C LEU A 152 1.41 12.38 -16.07
N VAL A 153 0.85 13.16 -16.99
CA VAL A 153 1.61 13.79 -18.07
C VAL A 153 2.54 14.87 -17.52
N GLY A 154 2.07 15.74 -16.62
CA GLY A 154 2.91 16.75 -15.99
C GLY A 154 4.07 16.14 -15.21
N TYR A 155 3.80 15.04 -14.50
CA TYR A 155 4.86 14.31 -13.80
C TYR A 155 5.86 13.63 -14.76
N PHE A 156 5.38 13.10 -15.88
CA PHE A 156 6.26 12.54 -16.91
C PHE A 156 7.20 13.59 -17.49
N ILE A 157 6.68 14.80 -17.79
CA ILE A 157 7.49 15.94 -18.25
C ILE A 157 8.54 16.29 -17.20
N LEU A 158 8.16 16.35 -15.92
CA LEU A 158 9.10 16.61 -14.81
C LEU A 158 10.19 15.53 -14.73
N LEU A 159 9.86 14.25 -14.92
CA LEU A 159 10.88 13.19 -14.93
C LEU A 159 11.86 13.34 -16.10
N ILE A 160 11.38 13.66 -17.30
CA ILE A 160 12.27 13.86 -18.48
C ILE A 160 13.18 15.06 -18.28
N THR A 161 12.63 16.20 -17.86
CA THR A 161 13.39 17.44 -17.73
C THR A 161 14.34 17.46 -16.54
N GLY A 162 14.01 16.69 -15.49
CA GLY A 162 14.74 16.64 -14.23
C GLY A 162 15.62 15.41 -14.02
N ASN A 163 16.01 14.70 -15.09
CA ASN A 163 16.79 13.44 -14.98
C ASN A 163 16.15 12.40 -14.06
N GLY A 164 14.81 12.35 -14.01
CA GLY A 164 14.04 11.55 -13.05
C GLY A 164 14.16 10.04 -13.23
N PHE A 165 14.74 9.55 -14.33
CA PHE A 165 14.98 8.13 -14.57
C PHE A 165 16.37 7.65 -14.14
N ALA A 166 17.25 8.56 -13.73
CA ALA A 166 18.57 8.20 -13.22
C ALA A 166 18.45 7.63 -11.80
N TYR A 167 19.22 6.56 -11.53
CA TYR A 167 19.29 5.96 -10.20
C TYR A 167 20.51 6.47 -9.43
N ASN A 168 20.49 7.77 -9.16
CA ASN A 168 21.57 8.44 -8.43
C ASN A 168 21.08 9.80 -7.88
N GLU A 169 21.98 10.52 -7.22
CA GLU A 169 21.74 11.83 -6.59
C GLU A 169 21.35 12.97 -7.54
N THR A 170 21.58 12.82 -8.87
CA THR A 170 21.22 13.84 -9.87
C THR A 170 19.75 13.79 -10.27
N ASN A 171 19.02 12.80 -9.79
CA ASN A 171 17.59 12.66 -10.01
C ASN A 171 16.84 13.81 -9.33
N ILE A 172 15.91 14.44 -10.04
CA ILE A 172 15.11 15.57 -9.52
C ILE A 172 14.38 15.22 -8.21
N LEU A 173 13.91 13.96 -8.05
CA LEU A 173 13.28 13.51 -6.81
C LEU A 173 14.28 13.58 -5.66
N SER A 174 15.47 13.06 -5.86
CA SER A 174 16.56 13.10 -4.88
C SER A 174 16.92 14.55 -4.51
N ILE A 175 17.09 15.42 -5.51
CA ILE A 175 17.43 16.83 -5.29
C ILE A 175 16.36 17.52 -4.43
N VAL A 176 15.09 17.36 -4.77
CA VAL A 176 13.98 18.01 -4.04
C VAL A 176 13.84 17.44 -2.64
N ASP A 177 13.86 16.11 -2.50
CA ASP A 177 13.69 15.47 -1.20
C ASP A 177 14.84 15.84 -0.24
N ARG A 178 16.10 15.84 -0.72
CA ARG A 178 17.26 16.25 0.09
C ARG A 178 17.21 17.74 0.46
N SER A 179 16.77 18.61 -0.45
CA SER A 179 16.70 20.04 -0.18
C SER A 179 15.65 20.41 0.86
N ILE A 180 14.55 19.64 0.95
CA ILE A 180 13.42 19.93 1.83
C ILE A 180 13.49 19.14 3.14
N LEU A 181 13.83 17.84 3.07
CA LEU A 181 13.83 16.94 4.22
C LEU A 181 15.22 16.79 4.85
N GLY A 182 16.28 16.89 4.05
CA GLY A 182 17.64 16.51 4.44
C GLY A 182 17.87 14.99 4.37
N ASP A 183 19.12 14.60 4.10
CA ASP A 183 19.49 13.16 3.92
C ASP A 183 19.18 12.30 5.16
N ALA A 184 19.31 12.87 6.36
CA ALA A 184 19.06 12.15 7.62
C ALA A 184 17.60 11.73 7.80
N HIS A 185 16.66 12.41 7.14
CA HIS A 185 15.22 12.18 7.28
C HIS A 185 14.61 11.37 6.13
N MET A 186 15.46 10.82 5.26
CA MET A 186 15.07 10.05 4.08
C MET A 186 15.39 8.56 4.24
N TYR A 187 14.71 7.72 3.47
CA TYR A 187 15.13 6.34 3.30
C TYR A 187 16.40 6.30 2.44
N GLN A 188 17.42 5.61 2.92
CA GLN A 188 18.71 5.52 2.24
C GLN A 188 18.68 4.42 1.16
N ASP A 189 18.35 4.80 -0.06
CA ASP A 189 18.33 3.93 -1.23
C ASP A 189 18.91 4.69 -2.43
N ASN A 190 20.23 4.72 -2.52
CA ASN A 190 20.97 5.44 -3.55
C ASN A 190 20.51 6.90 -3.69
N HIS A 191 20.29 7.59 -2.56
CA HIS A 191 19.79 8.95 -2.43
C HIS A 191 18.35 9.19 -2.96
N ILE A 192 17.61 8.15 -3.33
CA ILE A 192 16.22 8.26 -3.77
C ILE A 192 15.29 7.73 -2.70
N ALA A 193 14.36 8.55 -2.23
CA ALA A 193 13.31 8.12 -1.31
C ALA A 193 12.12 7.56 -2.12
N PRO A 194 11.80 6.27 -1.99
CA PRO A 194 10.67 5.68 -2.73
C PRO A 194 9.33 6.35 -2.43
N GLU A 195 9.17 6.91 -1.23
CA GLU A 195 7.98 7.65 -0.78
C GLU A 195 8.21 9.16 -0.71
N GLY A 196 9.08 9.73 -1.57
CA GLY A 196 9.43 11.15 -1.60
C GLY A 196 8.28 12.09 -1.98
N LEU A 197 8.54 13.40 -1.88
CA LEU A 197 7.54 14.45 -2.09
C LEU A 197 6.98 14.44 -3.52
N LEU A 198 7.87 14.49 -4.53
CA LEU A 198 7.44 14.58 -5.92
C LEU A 198 6.70 13.34 -6.39
N SER A 199 7.12 12.15 -5.98
CA SER A 199 6.43 10.90 -6.32
C SER A 199 5.05 10.75 -5.66
N THR A 200 4.68 11.65 -4.74
CA THR A 200 3.31 11.76 -4.21
C THR A 200 2.32 12.26 -5.26
N ILE A 201 2.77 13.05 -6.26
CA ILE A 201 1.91 13.57 -7.34
C ILE A 201 1.26 12.42 -8.15
N PRO A 202 2.02 11.50 -8.77
CA PRO A 202 1.42 10.36 -9.48
C PRO A 202 0.74 9.38 -8.53
N SER A 203 1.12 9.35 -7.26
CA SER A 203 0.43 8.55 -6.24
C SER A 203 -0.99 9.07 -5.93
N ILE A 204 -1.21 10.38 -5.98
CA ILE A 204 -2.55 10.98 -5.91
C ILE A 204 -3.38 10.57 -7.14
N ALA A 205 -2.81 10.62 -8.34
CA ALA A 205 -3.48 10.14 -9.56
C ALA A 205 -3.87 8.66 -9.44
N HIS A 206 -3.00 7.82 -8.87
CA HIS A 206 -3.27 6.42 -8.58
C HIS A 206 -4.54 6.24 -7.72
N VAL A 207 -4.63 6.96 -6.59
CA VAL A 207 -5.80 6.92 -5.70
C VAL A 207 -7.05 7.46 -6.40
N LEU A 208 -6.93 8.49 -7.24
CA LEU A 208 -8.05 9.03 -8.02
C LEU A 208 -8.55 8.02 -9.08
N ILE A 209 -7.70 7.20 -9.69
CA ILE A 209 -8.13 6.09 -10.55
C ILE A 209 -8.98 5.10 -9.72
N GLY A 210 -8.50 4.72 -8.54
CA GLY A 210 -9.28 3.90 -7.61
C GLY A 210 -10.63 4.54 -7.24
N PHE A 211 -10.66 5.86 -7.03
CA PHE A 211 -11.90 6.61 -6.77
C PHE A 211 -12.88 6.52 -7.94
N CYS A 212 -12.42 6.65 -9.19
CA CYS A 212 -13.25 6.48 -10.38
C CYS A 212 -13.83 5.05 -10.49
N VAL A 213 -13.02 4.03 -10.16
CA VAL A 213 -13.49 2.64 -10.07
C VAL A 213 -14.52 2.48 -8.96
N GLY A 214 -14.33 3.13 -7.81
CA GLY A 214 -15.30 3.18 -6.73
C GLY A 214 -16.65 3.77 -7.16
N LYS A 215 -16.62 4.83 -7.99
CA LYS A 215 -17.80 5.41 -8.62
C LYS A 215 -18.53 4.38 -9.48
N LEU A 216 -17.80 3.71 -10.37
CA LEU A 216 -18.36 2.66 -11.24
C LEU A 216 -19.04 1.55 -10.42
N LEU A 217 -18.37 1.05 -9.39
CA LEU A 217 -18.89 -0.01 -8.53
C LEU A 217 -20.18 0.36 -7.81
N MET A 218 -20.37 1.66 -7.50
CA MET A 218 -21.54 2.13 -6.76
C MET A 218 -22.69 2.58 -7.67
N GLU A 219 -22.41 3.04 -8.90
CA GLU A 219 -23.42 3.53 -9.83
C GLU A 219 -24.00 2.43 -10.71
N VAL A 220 -23.17 1.49 -11.17
CA VAL A 220 -23.64 0.33 -11.94
C VAL A 220 -24.37 -0.63 -11.00
N LYS A 221 -25.59 -1.06 -11.39
CA LYS A 221 -26.41 -1.94 -10.54
C LYS A 221 -26.16 -3.42 -10.85
N ASP A 222 -26.08 -3.77 -12.12
CA ASP A 222 -25.86 -5.16 -12.53
C ASP A 222 -24.44 -5.63 -12.22
N ILE A 223 -24.33 -6.81 -11.60
CA ILE A 223 -23.04 -7.38 -11.19
C ILE A 223 -22.20 -7.82 -12.38
N ARG A 224 -22.83 -8.29 -13.46
CA ARG A 224 -22.14 -8.71 -14.68
C ARG A 224 -21.56 -7.50 -15.42
N GLU A 225 -22.35 -6.42 -15.53
CA GLU A 225 -21.89 -5.17 -16.10
C GLU A 225 -20.74 -4.57 -15.28
N LYS A 226 -20.78 -4.64 -13.94
CA LYS A 226 -19.63 -4.26 -13.09
C LYS A 226 -18.39 -5.06 -13.46
N LEU A 227 -18.53 -6.37 -13.60
CA LEU A 227 -17.45 -7.28 -13.94
C LEU A 227 -16.84 -6.92 -15.30
N GLU A 228 -17.66 -6.77 -16.32
CA GLU A 228 -17.23 -6.40 -17.69
C GLU A 228 -16.46 -5.08 -17.69
N ARG A 229 -17.01 -4.05 -17.06
CA ARG A 229 -16.38 -2.72 -16.98
C ARG A 229 -15.07 -2.74 -16.19
N LEU A 230 -14.98 -3.52 -15.10
CA LEU A 230 -13.73 -3.69 -14.33
C LEU A 230 -12.66 -4.36 -15.18
N PHE A 231 -13.00 -5.45 -15.90
CA PHE A 231 -12.06 -6.11 -16.81
C PHE A 231 -11.66 -5.22 -17.97
N LEU A 232 -12.59 -4.48 -18.57
CA LEU A 232 -12.29 -3.55 -19.66
C LEU A 232 -11.31 -2.46 -19.20
N ILE A 233 -11.59 -1.79 -18.09
CA ILE A 233 -10.69 -0.77 -17.50
C ILE A 233 -9.34 -1.42 -17.16
N GLY A 234 -9.37 -2.58 -16.53
CA GLY A 234 -8.17 -3.33 -16.16
C GLY A 234 -7.29 -3.64 -17.36
N THR A 235 -7.87 -4.15 -18.43
CA THR A 235 -7.17 -4.47 -19.67
C THR A 235 -6.62 -3.21 -20.34
N ILE A 236 -7.44 -2.18 -20.54
CA ILE A 236 -7.00 -0.93 -21.20
C ILE A 236 -5.84 -0.30 -20.44
N LEU A 237 -5.93 -0.14 -19.11
CA LEU A 237 -4.87 0.47 -18.32
C LEU A 237 -3.59 -0.36 -18.33
N THR A 238 -3.70 -1.69 -18.24
CA THR A 238 -2.54 -2.59 -18.25
C THR A 238 -1.82 -2.52 -19.60
N PHE A 239 -2.54 -2.67 -20.70
CA PHE A 239 -1.93 -2.61 -22.03
C PHE A 239 -1.38 -1.22 -22.35
N ALA A 240 -2.11 -0.15 -22.03
CA ALA A 240 -1.61 1.22 -22.21
C ALA A 240 -0.32 1.46 -21.40
N GLY A 241 -0.29 1.01 -20.14
CA GLY A 241 0.90 1.14 -19.29
C GLY A 241 2.10 0.36 -19.82
N PHE A 242 1.92 -0.88 -20.30
CA PHE A 242 3.00 -1.65 -20.92
C PHE A 242 3.45 -1.05 -22.26
N LEU A 243 2.52 -0.59 -23.10
CA LEU A 243 2.86 0.07 -24.36
C LEU A 243 3.69 1.35 -24.12
N LEU A 244 3.25 2.18 -23.19
CA LEU A 244 3.95 3.41 -22.85
C LEU A 244 5.27 3.15 -22.10
N SER A 245 5.51 1.94 -21.55
CA SER A 245 6.73 1.62 -20.83
C SER A 245 7.99 1.61 -21.68
N TYR A 246 7.86 1.56 -23.00
CA TYR A 246 8.98 1.74 -23.92
C TYR A 246 9.59 3.14 -23.88
N GLY A 247 8.78 4.17 -23.54
CA GLY A 247 9.25 5.55 -23.39
C GLY A 247 9.31 6.04 -21.94
N CYS A 248 8.62 5.35 -21.02
CA CYS A 248 8.58 5.65 -19.59
C CYS A 248 8.67 4.34 -18.81
N PRO A 249 9.87 3.91 -18.36
CA PRO A 249 10.05 2.63 -17.72
C PRO A 249 9.14 2.43 -16.50
N LEU A 250 8.69 1.19 -16.28
CA LEU A 250 7.98 0.80 -15.06
C LEU A 250 8.92 0.92 -13.88
N ASN A 251 8.62 1.80 -12.95
CA ASN A 251 9.47 2.01 -11.79
C ASN A 251 8.65 2.41 -10.56
N LYS A 252 8.74 1.58 -9.52
CA LYS A 252 8.05 1.80 -8.25
C LYS A 252 8.68 2.94 -7.44
N LYS A 253 10.01 3.05 -7.41
CA LYS A 253 10.71 3.99 -6.54
C LYS A 253 10.41 5.44 -6.91
N ILE A 254 10.28 5.75 -8.20
CA ILE A 254 9.85 7.06 -8.69
C ILE A 254 8.35 7.14 -8.93
N TRP A 255 7.60 6.04 -8.76
CA TRP A 255 6.16 5.93 -9.01
C TRP A 255 5.79 6.39 -10.42
N SER A 256 6.48 5.84 -11.44
CA SER A 256 6.33 6.30 -12.83
C SER A 256 4.88 6.24 -13.32
N PRO A 257 4.46 7.12 -14.26
CA PRO A 257 3.11 7.10 -14.81
C PRO A 257 2.68 5.75 -15.36
N THR A 258 3.57 5.04 -16.01
CA THR A 258 3.33 3.68 -16.53
C THR A 258 3.14 2.66 -15.42
N PHE A 259 3.89 2.78 -14.32
CA PHE A 259 3.69 1.97 -13.12
C PHE A 259 2.30 2.19 -12.52
N VAL A 260 1.81 3.44 -12.48
CA VAL A 260 0.44 3.76 -12.06
C VAL A 260 -0.59 3.06 -12.95
N LEU A 261 -0.44 3.17 -14.27
CA LEU A 261 -1.38 2.57 -15.22
C LEU A 261 -1.42 1.05 -15.10
N VAL A 262 -0.25 0.39 -15.11
CA VAL A 262 -0.16 -1.08 -15.03
C VAL A 262 -0.72 -1.58 -13.70
N THR A 263 -0.34 -0.96 -12.58
CA THR A 263 -0.76 -1.44 -11.27
C THR A 263 -2.24 -1.17 -10.99
N CYS A 264 -2.80 -0.04 -11.43
CA CYS A 264 -4.25 0.20 -11.38
C CYS A 264 -5.02 -0.75 -12.31
N GLY A 265 -4.46 -1.05 -13.49
CA GLY A 265 -5.04 -1.99 -14.44
C GLY A 265 -5.11 -3.41 -13.88
N LEU A 266 -3.98 -3.91 -13.37
CA LEU A 266 -3.91 -5.22 -12.69
C LEU A 266 -4.80 -5.25 -11.44
N GLY A 267 -4.85 -4.16 -10.67
CA GLY A 267 -5.71 -4.05 -9.49
C GLY A 267 -7.20 -4.13 -9.84
N SER A 268 -7.61 -3.46 -10.94
CA SER A 268 -8.99 -3.54 -11.45
C SER A 268 -9.35 -4.94 -11.93
N SER A 269 -8.45 -5.59 -12.69
CA SER A 269 -8.64 -6.97 -13.17
C SER A 269 -8.68 -7.97 -12.02
N PHE A 270 -7.83 -7.80 -11.01
CA PHE A 270 -7.82 -8.65 -9.83
C PHE A 270 -9.09 -8.48 -9.00
N LEU A 271 -9.58 -7.26 -8.82
CA LEU A 271 -10.88 -7.03 -8.18
C LEU A 271 -12.02 -7.67 -8.96
N ALA A 272 -12.01 -7.57 -10.30
CA ALA A 272 -12.99 -8.24 -11.14
C ALA A 272 -12.98 -9.76 -10.95
N LEU A 273 -11.78 -10.37 -10.90
CA LEU A 273 -11.64 -11.81 -10.63
C LEU A 273 -12.24 -12.18 -9.26
N LEU A 274 -11.99 -11.38 -8.22
CA LEU A 274 -12.56 -11.63 -6.89
C LEU A 274 -14.08 -11.47 -6.88
N VAL A 275 -14.64 -10.47 -7.57
CA VAL A 275 -16.09 -10.31 -7.75
C VAL A 275 -16.67 -11.54 -8.45
N TRP A 276 -16.01 -12.05 -9.48
CA TRP A 276 -16.45 -13.25 -10.18
C TRP A 276 -16.45 -14.49 -9.28
N ILE A 277 -15.35 -14.75 -8.55
CA ILE A 277 -15.22 -15.92 -7.67
C ILE A 277 -16.20 -15.84 -6.50
N ILE A 278 -16.26 -14.68 -5.82
CA ILE A 278 -16.96 -14.51 -4.55
C ILE A 278 -18.44 -14.19 -4.74
N ASP A 279 -18.73 -13.18 -5.58
CA ASP A 279 -20.08 -12.63 -5.67
C ASP A 279 -20.93 -13.33 -6.74
N ILE A 280 -20.32 -13.78 -7.86
CA ILE A 280 -21.02 -14.48 -8.94
C ILE A 280 -21.02 -16.00 -8.73
N LYS A 281 -19.84 -16.61 -8.53
CA LYS A 281 -19.73 -18.06 -8.33
C LYS A 281 -20.07 -18.50 -6.91
N GLY A 282 -20.06 -17.61 -5.93
CA GLY A 282 -20.43 -17.89 -4.55
C GLY A 282 -19.38 -18.64 -3.72
N TYR A 283 -18.14 -18.75 -4.20
CA TYR A 283 -17.07 -19.41 -3.46
C TYR A 283 -16.52 -18.51 -2.34
N LYS A 284 -17.14 -18.58 -1.14
CA LYS A 284 -16.86 -17.66 -0.01
C LYS A 284 -16.09 -18.30 1.15
N LYS A 285 -15.94 -19.63 1.22
CA LYS A 285 -15.37 -20.30 2.40
C LYS A 285 -13.92 -19.85 2.70
N TRP A 286 -13.09 -19.77 1.67
CA TRP A 286 -11.68 -19.36 1.76
C TRP A 286 -11.50 -17.87 2.09
N SER A 287 -12.47 -17.04 1.72
CA SER A 287 -12.36 -15.59 1.86
C SER A 287 -12.32 -15.10 3.31
N ARG A 288 -12.82 -15.90 4.27
CA ARG A 288 -12.84 -15.54 5.70
C ARG A 288 -11.45 -15.27 6.27
N PHE A 289 -10.45 -16.00 5.78
CA PHE A 289 -9.06 -15.77 6.17
C PHE A 289 -8.64 -14.33 5.85
N PHE A 290 -8.82 -13.91 4.61
CA PHE A 290 -8.45 -12.57 4.17
C PHE A 290 -9.41 -11.48 4.65
N GLU A 291 -10.70 -11.78 4.76
CA GLU A 291 -11.67 -10.83 5.30
C GLU A 291 -11.30 -10.36 6.71
N SER A 292 -10.75 -11.26 7.54
CA SER A 292 -10.30 -10.90 8.89
C SER A 292 -9.18 -9.86 8.91
N PHE A 293 -8.28 -9.87 7.94
CA PHE A 293 -7.29 -8.80 7.72
C PHE A 293 -7.95 -7.51 7.18
N GLY A 294 -8.85 -7.67 6.21
CA GLY A 294 -9.47 -6.56 5.48
C GLY A 294 -10.40 -5.68 6.31
N VAL A 295 -10.83 -6.16 7.48
CA VAL A 295 -11.74 -5.45 8.37
C VAL A 295 -11.03 -4.39 9.22
N ASN A 296 -9.82 -4.68 9.69
CA ASN A 296 -8.98 -3.79 10.50
C ASN A 296 -7.59 -3.58 9.86
N PRO A 297 -7.50 -3.16 8.59
CA PRO A 297 -6.25 -3.22 7.83
C PRO A 297 -5.13 -2.38 8.44
N LEU A 298 -5.45 -1.17 8.90
CA LEU A 298 -4.46 -0.27 9.49
C LEU A 298 -3.94 -0.79 10.82
N PHE A 299 -4.83 -1.30 11.67
CA PHE A 299 -4.42 -1.88 12.95
C PHE A 299 -3.47 -3.06 12.76
N ILE A 300 -3.80 -3.97 11.83
CA ILE A 300 -2.99 -5.16 11.59
C ILE A 300 -1.64 -4.78 10.97
N TYR A 301 -1.61 -3.77 10.11
CA TYR A 301 -0.36 -3.22 9.57
C TYR A 301 0.56 -2.72 10.71
N VAL A 302 0.02 -1.83 11.57
CA VAL A 302 0.78 -1.30 12.72
C VAL A 302 1.22 -2.41 13.68
N LEU A 303 0.35 -3.36 13.95
CA LEU A 303 0.67 -4.53 14.78
C LEU A 303 1.84 -5.32 14.19
N ALA A 304 1.83 -5.57 12.89
CA ALA A 304 2.91 -6.31 12.22
C ALA A 304 4.24 -5.57 12.31
N ASP A 305 4.25 -4.25 12.08
CA ASP A 305 5.47 -3.45 12.22
C ASP A 305 6.00 -3.45 13.66
N VAL A 306 5.12 -3.27 14.66
CA VAL A 306 5.51 -3.32 16.08
C VAL A 306 6.05 -4.69 16.47
N LEU A 307 5.39 -5.78 16.07
CA LEU A 307 5.86 -7.14 16.35
C LEU A 307 7.19 -7.44 15.66
N ALA A 308 7.38 -6.98 14.42
CA ALA A 308 8.64 -7.15 13.71
C ALA A 308 9.80 -6.44 14.43
N ILE A 309 9.58 -5.19 14.87
CA ILE A 309 10.56 -4.44 15.64
C ILE A 309 10.91 -5.18 16.94
N LEU A 310 9.90 -5.62 17.71
CA LEU A 310 10.13 -6.34 18.97
C LEU A 310 10.90 -7.64 18.76
N LEU A 311 10.54 -8.46 17.76
CA LEU A 311 11.26 -9.70 17.47
C LEU A 311 12.69 -9.46 16.95
N GLY A 312 12.95 -8.29 16.34
CA GLY A 312 14.27 -7.88 15.89
C GLY A 312 15.18 -7.35 17.00
N VAL A 313 14.58 -6.73 18.04
CA VAL A 313 15.33 -6.10 19.16
C VAL A 313 15.56 -7.06 20.32
N ILE A 314 14.61 -7.95 20.61
CA ILE A 314 14.78 -8.93 21.67
C ILE A 314 15.91 -9.87 21.29
N THR A 315 17.03 -9.81 22.02
CA THR A 315 18.21 -10.64 21.81
C THR A 315 18.29 -11.77 22.83
N VAL A 316 18.73 -12.93 22.36
CA VAL A 316 19.04 -14.11 23.18
C VAL A 316 20.43 -14.63 22.80
N THR A 317 21.12 -15.24 23.73
CA THR A 317 22.42 -15.86 23.46
C THR A 317 22.20 -17.15 22.67
N TYR A 318 22.65 -17.20 21.42
CA TYR A 318 22.59 -18.35 20.55
C TYR A 318 23.98 -18.62 19.95
N GLN A 319 24.51 -19.85 20.12
CA GLN A 319 25.87 -20.24 19.71
C GLN A 319 27.00 -19.31 20.19
N GLY A 320 26.81 -18.71 21.38
CA GLY A 320 27.80 -17.81 21.99
C GLY A 320 27.71 -16.34 21.57
N GLU A 321 26.75 -15.99 20.68
CA GLU A 321 26.52 -14.61 20.22
C GLU A 321 25.12 -14.11 20.62
N ASN A 322 25.03 -12.81 20.89
CA ASN A 322 23.73 -12.15 21.10
C ASN A 322 23.03 -11.92 19.77
N THR A 323 21.98 -12.66 19.52
CA THR A 323 21.27 -12.71 18.24
C THR A 323 19.79 -12.40 18.45
N SER A 324 19.14 -11.72 17.50
CA SER A 324 17.71 -11.40 17.61
C SER A 324 16.85 -12.67 17.65
N LEU A 325 15.73 -12.59 18.37
CA LEU A 325 14.78 -13.70 18.46
C LEU A 325 14.30 -14.16 17.08
N GLN A 326 14.08 -13.20 16.14
CA GLN A 326 13.79 -13.50 14.74
C GLN A 326 14.87 -14.38 14.11
N GLN A 327 16.13 -13.99 14.24
CA GLN A 327 17.25 -14.71 13.63
C GLN A 327 17.45 -16.08 14.27
N VAL A 328 17.31 -16.20 15.58
CA VAL A 328 17.40 -17.49 16.30
C VAL A 328 16.31 -18.45 15.80
N PHE A 329 15.08 -17.99 15.65
CA PHE A 329 14.00 -18.83 15.17
C PHE A 329 14.21 -19.24 13.70
N TYR A 330 14.67 -18.31 12.86
CA TYR A 330 15.00 -18.63 11.47
C TYR A 330 16.18 -19.61 11.38
N ALA A 331 17.35 -19.25 11.92
CA ALA A 331 18.59 -20.01 11.76
C ALA A 331 18.63 -21.30 12.59
N GLY A 332 18.01 -21.30 13.79
CA GLY A 332 18.02 -22.43 14.70
C GLY A 332 16.92 -23.46 14.45
N VAL A 333 15.78 -23.04 13.87
CA VAL A 333 14.62 -23.93 13.70
C VAL A 333 14.27 -24.15 12.24
N LEU A 334 14.06 -23.06 11.47
CA LEU A 334 13.48 -23.18 10.12
C LEU A 334 14.52 -23.49 9.05
N GLN A 335 15.68 -22.85 9.10
CA GLN A 335 16.74 -23.04 8.13
C GLN A 335 17.27 -24.48 8.11
N PRO A 336 17.54 -25.16 9.26
CA PRO A 336 18.00 -26.55 9.26
C PRO A 336 16.99 -27.54 8.67
N VAL A 337 15.68 -27.23 8.77
CA VAL A 337 14.61 -28.12 8.28
C VAL A 337 14.28 -27.86 6.81
N PHE A 338 14.19 -26.58 6.41
CA PHE A 338 13.68 -26.20 5.09
C PHE A 338 14.75 -25.65 4.14
N GLY A 339 15.98 -25.40 4.62
CA GLY A 339 17.01 -24.70 3.87
C GLY A 339 16.84 -23.17 3.90
N ASN A 340 17.69 -22.47 3.16
CA ASN A 340 17.82 -21.02 3.28
C ASN A 340 16.55 -20.25 2.85
N GLU A 341 16.17 -20.34 1.57
CA GLU A 341 15.07 -19.55 1.01
C GLU A 341 13.70 -20.05 1.50
N SER A 342 13.51 -21.39 1.54
CA SER A 342 12.25 -21.97 2.02
C SER A 342 12.06 -21.75 3.52
N GLY A 343 13.13 -21.78 4.32
CA GLY A 343 13.08 -21.42 5.75
C GLY A 343 12.72 -19.96 5.97
N SER A 344 13.28 -19.06 5.15
CA SER A 344 12.94 -17.64 5.18
C SER A 344 11.48 -17.37 4.82
N LEU A 345 10.96 -18.06 3.80
CA LEU A 345 9.54 -18.01 3.44
C LEU A 345 8.64 -18.63 4.52
N ALA A 346 9.05 -19.76 5.12
CA ALA A 346 8.31 -20.38 6.20
C ALA A 346 8.17 -19.43 7.41
N TYR A 347 9.24 -18.70 7.77
CA TYR A 347 9.17 -17.65 8.78
C TYR A 347 8.13 -16.59 8.43
N ALA A 348 8.18 -16.05 7.20
CA ALA A 348 7.24 -15.03 6.74
C ALA A 348 5.79 -15.51 6.81
N ILE A 349 5.52 -16.75 6.41
CA ILE A 349 4.19 -17.36 6.50
C ILE A 349 3.74 -17.49 7.96
N LEU A 350 4.59 -17.98 8.85
CA LEU A 350 4.28 -18.10 10.28
C LEU A 350 4.01 -16.73 10.90
N PHE A 351 4.75 -15.70 10.49
CA PHE A 351 4.52 -14.32 10.94
C PHE A 351 3.19 -13.77 10.43
N VAL A 352 2.79 -14.07 9.20
CA VAL A 352 1.44 -13.77 8.68
C VAL A 352 0.37 -14.47 9.52
N LEU A 353 0.56 -15.75 9.83
CA LEU A 353 -0.39 -16.54 10.63
C LEU A 353 -0.52 -16.01 12.07
N LEU A 354 0.59 -15.56 12.68
CA LEU A 354 0.57 -14.90 14.00
C LEU A 354 -0.29 -13.63 13.97
N ASN A 355 -0.06 -12.77 13.00
CA ASN A 355 -0.87 -11.55 12.81
C ASN A 355 -2.33 -11.86 12.49
N TRP A 356 -2.55 -12.92 11.68
CA TRP A 356 -3.89 -13.40 11.38
C TRP A 356 -4.64 -13.85 12.63
N ALA A 357 -4.01 -14.60 13.53
CA ALA A 357 -4.64 -15.08 14.75
C ALA A 357 -5.17 -13.93 15.61
N ILE A 358 -4.40 -12.86 15.77
CA ILE A 358 -4.82 -11.65 16.50
C ILE A 358 -5.97 -10.94 15.73
N GLY A 359 -5.80 -10.74 14.43
CA GLY A 359 -6.81 -10.14 13.56
C GLY A 359 -8.12 -10.92 13.53
N TYR A 360 -8.05 -12.25 13.55
CA TYR A 360 -9.21 -13.13 13.57
C TYR A 360 -9.99 -13.04 14.89
N ILE A 361 -9.30 -12.88 16.03
CA ILE A 361 -9.95 -12.65 17.33
C ILE A 361 -10.78 -11.37 17.28
N LEU A 362 -10.22 -10.28 16.75
CA LEU A 362 -10.94 -9.01 16.59
C LEU A 362 -12.13 -9.16 15.64
N TYR A 363 -11.92 -9.85 14.52
CA TYR A 363 -12.98 -10.14 13.56
C TYR A 363 -14.13 -10.94 14.18
N LYS A 364 -13.83 -12.02 14.90
CA LYS A 364 -14.82 -12.85 15.59
C LYS A 364 -15.61 -12.09 16.66
N LYS A 365 -14.92 -11.21 17.39
CA LYS A 365 -15.54 -10.33 18.41
C LYS A 365 -16.22 -9.10 17.80
N LYS A 366 -16.22 -8.93 16.47
CA LYS A 366 -16.80 -7.77 15.76
C LYS A 366 -16.21 -6.42 16.23
N ILE A 367 -14.95 -6.40 16.63
CA ILE A 367 -14.24 -5.20 17.02
C ILE A 367 -13.67 -4.53 15.76
N TYR A 368 -14.16 -3.33 15.45
CA TYR A 368 -13.76 -2.55 14.29
C TYR A 368 -13.04 -1.28 14.75
N ILE A 369 -11.73 -1.24 14.57
CA ILE A 369 -10.91 -0.08 14.90
C ILE A 369 -10.98 0.91 13.74
N LYS A 370 -11.69 2.02 13.95
CA LYS A 370 -11.90 3.07 12.96
C LYS A 370 -11.13 4.32 13.35
N ILE A 371 -10.45 4.92 12.39
CA ILE A 371 -9.76 6.20 12.48
C ILE A 371 -10.53 7.24 11.68
#